data_e2dd73ca438155d387f46ec718f3aaa8
#
_entry.id   e2dd73ca438155d387f46ec718f3aaa8
#
_cell.length_a   1.000
_cell.length_b   1.000
_cell.length_c   1.000
_cell.angle_alpha   90.00
_cell.angle_beta   90.00
_cell.angle_gamma   90.00
#
_symmetry.space_group_name_H-M   'P 1'
#
loop_
_entity.id
_entity.type
_entity.pdbx_description
1 polymer ?
#
loop_
_entity_poly.entity_id
_entity_poly.type
_entity_poly.pdbx_seq_one_letter_code
_entity_poly.pdbx_strand_id
1 'polypeptide(L)'
;MNSNANSNVNSHALGGSKSENGVLASRENDVLTSQNSVLASREKIKKNSLTSYDLKAFIGLQKEISDIEMAINAAYYPVKSPSLSGGFSNDTSDPTSYALYRIDKYKKQKEEKEKNLYELKKKIENELILLDPLTAAVLDLHFLKGLTWKQTNRQLYKKEGDAARKIYKEWKKEKAE
;
A
#
# COMPACT_ATOMS: atom_id res chain seq x y z
N MET A 1 69.79 53.46 -8.19
CA MET A 1 70.31 52.99 -9.48
C MET A 1 69.15 52.30 -10.19
N ASN A 2 68.85 52.89 -11.39
CA ASN A 2 68.06 52.37 -12.51
C ASN A 2 66.62 51.99 -12.24
N SER A 3 65.68 52.83 -12.57
CA SER A 3 65.14 53.19 -13.93
C SER A 3 64.73 51.97 -14.73
N ASN A 4 63.40 51.76 -14.92
CA ASN A 4 62.85 51.88 -16.26
C ASN A 4 61.33 51.85 -16.22
N ALA A 5 60.77 52.89 -16.75
CA ALA A 5 59.44 53.04 -17.25
C ALA A 5 59.25 52.18 -18.49
N ASN A 6 58.06 51.60 -18.70
CA ASN A 6 57.51 51.54 -20.04
C ASN A 6 56.03 51.54 -20.05
N SER A 7 55.45 52.52 -20.60
CA SER A 7 54.08 52.71 -21.04
C SER A 7 53.79 51.86 -22.26
N ASN A 8 52.62 51.31 -22.37
CA ASN A 8 51.91 51.18 -23.64
C ASN A 8 50.42 50.86 -23.42
N VAL A 9 49.56 51.82 -23.63
CA VAL A 9 48.69 52.10 -24.78
C VAL A 9 47.58 51.01 -25.04
N ASN A 10 46.39 51.51 -24.80
CA ASN A 10 45.12 51.31 -25.50
C ASN A 10 44.95 50.11 -26.44
N SER A 11 43.88 49.35 -26.17
CA SER A 11 42.99 48.85 -27.23
C SER A 11 41.54 48.76 -26.72
N HIS A 12 40.73 49.65 -27.29
CA HIS A 12 39.28 49.51 -27.33
C HIS A 12 38.90 48.16 -28.01
N ALA A 13 38.11 47.38 -27.40
CA ALA A 13 37.31 46.36 -28.08
C ALA A 13 35.88 46.41 -27.57
N LEU A 14 35.08 46.91 -28.38
CA LEU A 14 33.68 46.88 -28.65
C LEU A 14 32.93 45.68 -28.11
N GLY A 15 31.83 45.97 -27.43
CA GLY A 15 30.50 45.43 -27.60
C GLY A 15 30.36 43.92 -27.86
N GLY A 16 30.09 43.20 -26.80
CA GLY A 16 29.38 41.94 -26.89
C GLY A 16 28.03 42.10 -26.17
N SER A 17 27.00 42.47 -26.91
CA SER A 17 25.64 42.37 -26.46
C SER A 17 25.35 40.88 -26.22
N LYS A 18 25.49 40.42 -24.98
CA LYS A 18 24.99 39.11 -24.58
C LYS A 18 23.47 39.15 -24.70
N SER A 19 22.96 38.40 -25.64
CA SER A 19 21.55 38.29 -25.97
C SER A 19 20.76 37.93 -24.73
N GLU A 20 19.87 38.81 -24.30
CA GLU A 20 18.90 38.59 -23.21
C GLU A 20 18.00 37.38 -23.49
N ASN A 21 17.90 36.88 -24.71
CA ASN A 21 17.13 35.74 -25.15
C ASN A 21 17.60 34.41 -24.56
N GLY A 22 18.87 34.24 -24.20
CA GLY A 22 19.39 33.01 -23.59
C GLY A 22 18.96 32.82 -22.13
N VAL A 23 18.75 33.91 -21.40
CA VAL A 23 18.35 33.86 -19.97
C VAL A 23 16.86 33.57 -19.80
N LEU A 24 16.01 34.05 -20.73
CA LEU A 24 14.59 33.79 -20.73
C LEU A 24 14.29 32.32 -21.06
N ALA A 25 14.93 31.74 -22.06
CA ALA A 25 14.77 30.34 -22.45
C ALA A 25 15.20 29.35 -21.32
N SER A 26 16.24 29.66 -20.56
CA SER A 26 16.67 28.86 -19.40
C SER A 26 15.64 28.90 -18.29
N ARG A 27 15.05 30.05 -17.99
CA ARG A 27 14.02 30.17 -16.93
C ARG A 27 12.72 29.45 -17.26
N GLU A 28 12.29 29.49 -18.51
CA GLU A 28 11.08 28.75 -18.96
C GLU A 28 11.27 27.24 -18.86
N ASN A 29 12.45 26.74 -19.25
CA ASN A 29 12.75 25.29 -19.09
C ASN A 29 12.83 24.87 -17.63
N ASP A 30 13.36 25.66 -16.74
CA ASP A 30 13.40 25.34 -15.29
C ASP A 30 12.00 25.31 -14.68
N VAL A 31 11.10 26.22 -15.08
CA VAL A 31 9.71 26.26 -14.64
C VAL A 31 8.93 25.03 -15.14
N LEU A 32 9.09 24.67 -16.41
CA LEU A 32 8.45 23.48 -17.01
C LEU A 32 8.94 22.18 -16.36
N THR A 33 10.25 22.08 -16.08
CA THR A 33 10.83 20.92 -15.39
C THR A 33 10.31 20.81 -13.97
N SER A 34 10.20 21.92 -13.27
CA SER A 34 9.63 21.98 -11.92
C SER A 34 8.14 21.59 -11.90
N GLN A 35 7.33 22.09 -12.84
CA GLN A 35 5.92 21.74 -12.96
C GLN A 35 5.72 20.25 -13.29
N ASN A 36 6.51 19.68 -14.19
CA ASN A 36 6.45 18.27 -14.53
C ASN A 36 6.85 17.36 -13.34
N SER A 37 7.83 17.78 -12.55
CA SER A 37 8.22 17.04 -11.34
C SER A 37 7.12 17.06 -10.27
N VAL A 38 6.41 18.17 -10.12
CA VAL A 38 5.26 18.30 -9.20
C VAL A 38 4.07 17.47 -9.67
N LEU A 39 3.79 17.47 -10.99
CA LEU A 39 2.73 16.65 -11.57
C LEU A 39 3.03 15.16 -11.41
N ALA A 40 4.25 14.71 -11.72
CA ALA A 40 4.67 13.33 -11.52
C ALA A 40 4.62 12.91 -10.04
N SER A 41 4.93 13.82 -9.12
CA SER A 41 4.78 13.59 -7.68
C SER A 41 3.31 13.46 -7.26
N ARG A 42 2.43 14.31 -7.82
CA ARG A 42 0.97 14.23 -7.57
C ARG A 42 0.35 12.95 -8.13
N GLU A 43 0.78 12.49 -9.30
CA GLU A 43 0.32 11.22 -9.87
C GLU A 43 0.81 10.01 -9.06
N LYS A 44 2.04 10.02 -8.55
CA LYS A 44 2.54 9.00 -7.61
C LYS A 44 1.74 8.98 -6.31
N ILE A 45 1.38 10.15 -5.78
CA ILE A 45 0.55 10.26 -4.57
C ILE A 45 -0.86 9.70 -4.84
N LYS A 46 -1.48 10.00 -5.99
CA LYS A 46 -2.79 9.42 -6.36
C LYS A 46 -2.73 7.90 -6.50
N LYS A 47 -1.68 7.35 -7.10
CA LYS A 47 -1.51 5.88 -7.26
C LYS A 47 -1.36 5.14 -5.93
N ASN A 48 -0.84 5.79 -4.90
CA ASN A 48 -0.61 5.17 -3.59
C ASN A 48 -1.71 5.47 -2.58
N SER A 49 -2.73 6.29 -2.92
CA SER A 49 -3.77 6.64 -1.96
C SER A 49 -4.61 5.41 -1.58
N LEU A 50 -5.01 5.36 -0.31
CA LEU A 50 -5.89 4.31 0.21
C LEU A 50 -7.24 4.32 -0.48
N THR A 51 -7.66 3.17 -0.97
CA THR A 51 -8.95 2.97 -1.65
C THR A 51 -9.87 2.05 -0.84
N SER A 52 -11.15 2.10 -1.12
CA SER A 52 -12.10 1.14 -0.54
C SER A 52 -11.83 -0.31 -0.96
N TYR A 53 -11.11 -0.51 -2.07
CA TYR A 53 -10.66 -1.82 -2.53
C TYR A 53 -9.56 -2.36 -1.62
N ASP A 54 -8.57 -1.54 -1.25
CA ASP A 54 -7.50 -1.93 -0.31
C ASP A 54 -8.07 -2.43 1.03
N LEU A 55 -9.07 -1.71 1.57
CA LEU A 55 -9.73 -2.10 2.82
C LEU A 55 -10.47 -3.43 2.70
N LYS A 56 -11.14 -3.67 1.59
CA LYS A 56 -11.82 -4.97 1.34
C LYS A 56 -10.81 -6.09 1.12
N ALA A 57 -9.72 -5.83 0.39
CA ALA A 57 -8.64 -6.78 0.16
C ALA A 57 -7.99 -7.18 1.49
N PHE A 58 -7.82 -6.24 2.42
CA PHE A 58 -7.30 -6.52 3.75
C PHE A 58 -8.16 -7.52 4.53
N ILE A 59 -9.47 -7.31 4.57
CA ILE A 59 -10.41 -8.26 5.20
C ILE A 59 -10.41 -9.62 4.47
N GLY A 60 -10.36 -9.59 3.14
CA GLY A 60 -10.29 -10.80 2.31
C GLY A 60 -9.06 -11.65 2.64
N LEU A 61 -7.88 -11.02 2.72
CA LEU A 61 -6.63 -11.69 3.09
C LEU A 61 -6.68 -12.30 4.50
N GLN A 62 -7.24 -11.59 5.48
CA GLN A 62 -7.42 -12.13 6.84
C GLN A 62 -8.27 -13.41 6.83
N LYS A 63 -9.36 -13.41 6.06
CA LYS A 63 -10.23 -14.58 5.93
C LYS A 63 -9.50 -15.73 5.21
N GLU A 64 -8.80 -15.46 4.12
CA GLU A 64 -8.03 -16.48 3.38
C GLU A 64 -6.96 -17.13 4.27
N ILE A 65 -6.25 -16.35 5.10
CA ILE A 65 -5.27 -16.89 6.06
C ILE A 65 -5.97 -17.82 7.08
N SER A 66 -7.11 -17.39 7.61
CA SER A 66 -7.90 -18.22 8.53
C SER A 66 -8.38 -19.52 7.88
N ASP A 67 -8.84 -19.47 6.63
CA ASP A 67 -9.27 -20.64 5.87
C ASP A 67 -8.09 -21.62 5.62
N ILE A 68 -6.89 -21.08 5.32
CA ILE A 68 -5.67 -21.87 5.17
C ILE A 68 -5.28 -22.54 6.51
N GLU A 69 -5.38 -21.83 7.63
CA GLU A 69 -5.12 -22.39 8.96
C GLU A 69 -6.06 -23.53 9.28
N MET A 70 -7.34 -23.38 8.98
CA MET A 70 -8.31 -24.47 9.13
C MET A 70 -7.96 -25.68 8.24
N ALA A 71 -7.49 -25.43 7.00
CA ALA A 71 -7.08 -26.50 6.09
C ALA A 71 -5.82 -27.22 6.58
N ILE A 72 -4.86 -26.51 7.18
CA ILE A 72 -3.67 -27.09 7.80
C ILE A 72 -4.11 -27.98 8.98
N ASN A 73 -4.96 -27.47 9.87
CA ASN A 73 -5.45 -28.21 11.01
C ASN A 73 -6.21 -29.48 10.58
N ALA A 74 -7.08 -29.39 9.56
CA ALA A 74 -7.78 -30.52 9.01
C ALA A 74 -6.83 -31.58 8.39
N ALA A 75 -5.70 -31.14 7.83
CA ALA A 75 -4.70 -32.05 7.28
C ALA A 75 -3.88 -32.77 8.37
N TYR A 76 -3.67 -32.12 9.53
CA TYR A 76 -3.02 -32.77 10.69
C TYR A 76 -3.95 -33.76 11.40
N TYR A 77 -5.24 -33.48 11.43
CA TYR A 77 -6.25 -34.30 12.14
C TYR A 77 -7.33 -34.77 11.16
N PRO A 78 -6.98 -35.65 10.21
CA PRO A 78 -7.99 -36.15 9.30
C PRO A 78 -9.08 -36.89 10.13
N VAL A 79 -10.30 -36.38 10.01
CA VAL A 79 -11.46 -37.05 10.59
C VAL A 79 -11.49 -38.44 9.98
N LYS A 80 -11.27 -39.48 10.79
CA LYS A 80 -11.43 -40.86 10.35
C LYS A 80 -12.87 -41.03 9.92
N SER A 81 -13.12 -40.94 8.63
CA SER A 81 -14.39 -41.46 8.10
C SER A 81 -14.48 -42.92 8.48
N PRO A 82 -15.61 -43.39 9.05
CA PRO A 82 -15.78 -44.83 9.29
C PRO A 82 -15.60 -45.55 7.96
N SER A 83 -14.53 -46.30 7.85
CA SER A 83 -14.22 -47.11 6.67
C SER A 83 -15.31 -48.15 6.54
N LEU A 84 -16.30 -47.87 5.71
CA LEU A 84 -17.23 -48.87 5.23
C LEU A 84 -16.48 -49.62 4.12
N SER A 85 -16.19 -50.88 4.45
CA SER A 85 -15.85 -52.02 3.59
C SER A 85 -14.50 -52.04 2.89
N GLY A 86 -13.79 -53.08 3.16
CA GLY A 86 -12.75 -53.75 2.46
C GLY A 86 -12.77 -53.66 0.94
N GLY A 87 -11.85 -52.92 0.45
CA GLY A 87 -11.29 -53.02 -0.90
C GLY A 87 -9.81 -52.84 -0.75
N PHE A 88 -9.05 -53.93 -0.83
CA PHE A 88 -7.60 -53.85 -0.99
C PHE A 88 -7.29 -53.23 -2.36
N SER A 89 -7.11 -51.93 -2.43
CA SER A 89 -6.44 -51.34 -3.56
C SER A 89 -4.95 -51.31 -3.19
N ASN A 90 -4.13 -51.99 -3.99
CA ASN A 90 -2.68 -52.01 -3.89
C ASN A 90 -2.05 -50.66 -4.31
N ASP A 91 -2.69 -49.54 -4.02
CA ASP A 91 -2.12 -48.23 -4.26
C ASP A 91 -1.31 -47.83 -3.03
N THR A 92 0.01 -48.10 -3.12
CA THR A 92 1.02 -47.84 -2.09
C THR A 92 1.39 -46.37 -1.97
N SER A 93 0.47 -45.47 -2.16
CA SER A 93 0.71 -44.08 -1.83
C SER A 93 0.55 -43.90 -0.32
N ASP A 94 1.65 -43.66 0.39
CA ASP A 94 1.67 -43.41 1.81
C ASP A 94 0.80 -42.17 2.13
N PRO A 95 -0.35 -42.36 2.79
CA PRO A 95 -1.28 -41.26 3.09
C PRO A 95 -0.63 -40.18 3.97
N THR A 96 0.37 -40.54 4.74
CA THR A 96 1.14 -39.64 5.61
C THR A 96 2.00 -38.70 4.77
N SER A 97 2.68 -39.23 3.77
CA SER A 97 3.51 -38.44 2.83
C SER A 97 2.68 -37.44 2.06
N TYR A 98 1.49 -37.83 1.59
CA TYR A 98 0.58 -36.92 0.90
C TYR A 98 0.02 -35.82 1.82
N ALA A 99 -0.32 -36.15 3.07
CA ALA A 99 -0.75 -35.17 4.05
C ALA A 99 0.34 -34.14 4.36
N LEU A 100 1.59 -34.58 4.55
CA LEU A 100 2.74 -33.71 4.78
C LEU A 100 2.98 -32.76 3.60
N TYR A 101 2.92 -33.26 2.36
CA TYR A 101 3.05 -32.42 1.17
C TYR A 101 1.97 -31.33 1.11
N ARG A 102 0.71 -31.67 1.44
CA ARG A 102 -0.39 -30.68 1.49
C ARG A 102 -0.15 -29.62 2.56
N ILE A 103 0.29 -30.03 3.74
CA ILE A 103 0.59 -29.13 4.86
C ILE A 103 1.70 -28.14 4.45
N ASP A 104 2.78 -28.62 3.84
CA ASP A 104 3.87 -27.75 3.38
C ASP A 104 3.43 -26.77 2.30
N LYS A 105 2.57 -27.21 1.38
CA LYS A 105 1.95 -26.34 0.39
C LYS A 105 1.11 -25.24 1.04
N TYR A 106 0.27 -25.60 2.00
CA TYR A 106 -0.57 -24.61 2.71
C TYR A 106 0.27 -23.65 3.56
N LYS A 107 1.34 -24.11 4.20
CA LYS A 107 2.26 -23.24 4.95
C LYS A 107 2.89 -22.19 4.06
N LYS A 108 3.39 -22.56 2.88
CA LYS A 108 3.95 -21.61 1.90
C LYS A 108 2.90 -20.59 1.43
N GLN A 109 1.68 -21.05 1.15
CA GLN A 109 0.59 -20.14 0.78
C GLN A 109 0.25 -19.17 1.92
N LYS A 110 0.23 -19.64 3.17
CA LYS A 110 0.01 -18.82 4.34
C LYS A 110 1.06 -17.72 4.48
N GLU A 111 2.35 -18.09 4.40
CA GLU A 111 3.46 -17.12 4.48
C GLU A 111 3.35 -16.01 3.42
N GLU A 112 3.03 -16.38 2.17
CA GLU A 112 2.82 -15.41 1.10
C GLU A 112 1.65 -14.45 1.41
N LYS A 113 0.52 -14.99 1.90
CA LYS A 113 -0.64 -14.18 2.26
C LYS A 113 -0.38 -13.30 3.47
N GLU A 114 0.33 -13.78 4.48
CA GLU A 114 0.74 -13.00 5.65
C GLU A 114 1.65 -11.82 5.27
N LYS A 115 2.59 -12.04 4.34
CA LYS A 115 3.43 -10.97 3.80
C LYS A 115 2.59 -9.90 3.11
N ASN A 116 1.68 -10.31 2.23
CA ASN A 116 0.80 -9.39 1.52
C ASN A 116 -0.12 -8.63 2.49
N LEU A 117 -0.63 -9.30 3.53
CA LEU A 117 -1.42 -8.68 4.59
C LEU A 117 -0.63 -7.63 5.36
N TYR A 118 0.63 -7.93 5.69
CA TYR A 118 1.52 -7.00 6.39
C TYR A 118 1.80 -5.74 5.56
N GLU A 119 2.12 -5.90 4.27
CA GLU A 119 2.36 -4.77 3.36
C GLU A 119 1.11 -3.89 3.22
N LEU A 120 -0.04 -4.52 3.07
CA LEU A 120 -1.31 -3.81 2.95
C LEU A 120 -1.70 -3.10 4.26
N LYS A 121 -1.49 -3.74 5.40
CA LYS A 121 -1.68 -3.14 6.72
C LYS A 121 -0.83 -1.89 6.88
N LYS A 122 0.47 -1.96 6.56
CA LYS A 122 1.39 -0.83 6.60
C LYS A 122 0.94 0.33 5.70
N LYS A 123 0.46 0.01 4.49
CA LYS A 123 -0.13 1.01 3.58
C LYS A 123 -1.32 1.71 4.23
N ILE A 124 -2.25 0.94 4.80
CA ILE A 124 -3.44 1.48 5.46
C ILE A 124 -3.04 2.37 6.64
N GLU A 125 -2.17 1.90 7.54
CA GLU A 125 -1.71 2.66 8.72
C GLU A 125 -1.06 3.99 8.32
N ASN A 126 -0.21 4.00 7.28
CA ASN A 126 0.43 5.22 6.78
C ASN A 126 -0.59 6.23 6.22
N GLU A 127 -1.62 5.76 5.53
CA GLU A 127 -2.65 6.62 4.96
C GLU A 127 -3.63 7.14 6.03
N LEU A 128 -3.89 6.36 7.08
CA LEU A 128 -4.73 6.81 8.20
C LEU A 128 -4.18 8.06 8.89
N ILE A 129 -2.86 8.24 8.92
CA ILE A 129 -2.20 9.42 9.51
C ILE A 129 -2.54 10.69 8.71
N LEU A 130 -2.82 10.56 7.41
CA LEU A 130 -3.12 11.67 6.50
C LEU A 130 -4.60 12.05 6.45
N LEU A 131 -5.47 11.24 7.05
CA LEU A 131 -6.91 11.49 7.09
C LEU A 131 -7.30 12.36 8.29
N ASP A 132 -8.52 12.90 8.23
CA ASP A 132 -9.08 13.52 9.42
C ASP A 132 -9.21 12.50 10.58
N PRO A 133 -9.04 12.93 11.84
CA PRO A 133 -8.96 11.99 12.97
C PRO A 133 -10.20 11.12 13.14
N LEU A 134 -11.37 11.62 12.76
CA LEU A 134 -12.62 10.88 12.92
C LEU A 134 -12.75 9.78 11.85
N THR A 135 -12.48 10.10 10.60
CA THR A 135 -12.43 9.11 9.51
C THR A 135 -11.36 8.06 9.77
N ALA A 136 -10.16 8.48 10.18
CA ALA A 136 -9.08 7.55 10.57
C ALA A 136 -9.53 6.59 11.67
N ALA A 137 -10.16 7.09 12.74
CA ALA A 137 -10.65 6.26 13.83
C ALA A 137 -11.75 5.27 13.37
N VAL A 138 -12.66 5.70 12.49
CA VAL A 138 -13.69 4.82 11.93
C VAL A 138 -13.06 3.68 11.12
N LEU A 139 -12.09 3.99 10.26
CA LEU A 139 -11.42 2.99 9.42
C LEU A 139 -10.55 2.03 10.25
N ASP A 140 -9.81 2.53 11.22
CA ASP A 140 -9.00 1.72 12.16
C ASP A 140 -9.88 0.73 12.92
N LEU A 141 -10.93 1.21 13.57
CA LEU A 141 -11.81 0.37 14.38
C LEU A 141 -12.54 -0.69 13.56
N HIS A 142 -13.05 -0.31 12.39
CA HIS A 142 -13.85 -1.24 11.59
C HIS A 142 -12.98 -2.22 10.80
N PHE A 143 -11.94 -1.75 10.11
CA PHE A 143 -11.15 -2.57 9.19
C PHE A 143 -9.93 -3.21 9.86
N LEU A 144 -9.13 -2.47 10.64
CA LEU A 144 -7.93 -3.02 11.27
C LEU A 144 -8.25 -3.83 12.53
N LYS A 145 -9.18 -3.35 13.36
CA LYS A 145 -9.61 -4.05 14.59
C LYS A 145 -10.80 -4.99 14.39
N GLY A 146 -11.38 -5.03 13.19
CA GLY A 146 -12.45 -5.97 12.84
C GLY A 146 -13.78 -5.75 13.56
N LEU A 147 -14.03 -4.56 14.11
CA LEU A 147 -15.27 -4.27 14.82
C LEU A 147 -16.43 -4.13 13.83
N THR A 148 -17.61 -4.61 14.23
CA THR A 148 -18.84 -4.36 13.47
C THR A 148 -19.19 -2.86 13.49
N TRP A 149 -19.99 -2.39 12.51
CA TRP A 149 -20.44 -0.98 12.46
C TRP A 149 -21.12 -0.53 13.76
N LYS A 150 -21.91 -1.39 14.40
CA LYS A 150 -22.53 -1.11 15.70
C LYS A 150 -21.48 -0.92 16.80
N GLN A 151 -20.50 -1.80 16.87
CA GLN A 151 -19.42 -1.73 17.86
C GLN A 151 -18.54 -0.49 17.62
N THR A 152 -18.17 -0.21 16.37
CA THR A 152 -17.42 1.01 15.98
C THR A 152 -18.18 2.26 16.40
N ASN A 153 -19.48 2.33 16.10
CA ASN A 153 -20.30 3.47 16.49
C ASN A 153 -20.41 3.61 18.02
N ARG A 154 -20.60 2.50 18.75
CA ARG A 154 -20.65 2.51 20.22
C ARG A 154 -19.34 3.00 20.83
N GLN A 155 -18.21 2.60 20.27
CA GLN A 155 -16.89 3.00 20.77
C GLN A 155 -16.61 4.48 20.56
N LEU A 156 -16.99 5.03 19.40
CA LEU A 156 -16.76 6.43 19.05
C LEU A 156 -17.76 7.40 19.70
N TYR A 157 -19.03 7.03 19.74
CA TYR A 157 -20.10 7.95 20.13
C TYR A 157 -20.82 7.56 21.42
N LYS A 158 -20.47 6.42 22.01
CA LYS A 158 -21.16 5.84 23.18
C LYS A 158 -22.68 5.65 22.98
N LYS A 159 -23.12 5.58 21.72
CA LYS A 159 -24.52 5.44 21.31
C LYS A 159 -24.64 4.38 20.22
N GLU A 160 -25.82 3.79 20.11
CA GLU A 160 -26.18 2.99 18.94
C GLU A 160 -26.54 3.90 17.77
N GLY A 161 -26.21 3.50 16.55
CA GLY A 161 -26.50 4.27 15.35
C GLY A 161 -25.60 3.96 14.17
N ASP A 162 -25.77 4.69 13.09
CA ASP A 162 -25.07 4.50 11.81
C ASP A 162 -24.08 5.62 11.48
N ALA A 163 -23.70 6.48 12.45
CA ALA A 163 -22.83 7.63 12.19
C ALA A 163 -21.47 7.19 11.62
N ALA A 164 -20.82 6.20 12.21
CA ALA A 164 -19.55 5.66 11.71
C ALA A 164 -19.67 5.14 10.25
N ARG A 165 -20.78 4.45 9.93
CA ARG A 165 -21.04 3.97 8.58
C ARG A 165 -21.27 5.11 7.56
N LYS A 166 -21.89 6.22 7.98
CA LYS A 166 -22.07 7.40 7.14
C LYS A 166 -20.73 8.04 6.79
N ILE A 167 -19.84 8.24 7.78
CA ILE A 167 -18.48 8.77 7.58
C ILE A 167 -17.73 7.92 6.56
N TYR A 168 -17.74 6.59 6.71
CA TYR A 168 -17.13 5.70 5.73
C TYR A 168 -17.71 5.87 4.31
N LYS A 169 -19.03 6.03 4.19
CA LYS A 169 -19.68 6.23 2.89
C LYS A 169 -19.26 7.55 2.24
N GLU A 170 -19.12 8.61 3.01
CA GLU A 170 -18.65 9.93 2.55
C GLU A 170 -17.20 9.84 2.09
N TRP A 171 -16.30 9.32 2.93
CA TRP A 171 -14.92 9.09 2.56
C TRP A 171 -14.79 8.24 1.28
N LYS A 172 -15.61 7.19 1.14
CA LYS A 172 -15.58 6.34 -0.05
C LYS A 172 -16.01 7.11 -1.32
N LYS A 173 -16.94 8.05 -1.23
CA LYS A 173 -17.37 8.89 -2.37
C LYS A 173 -16.23 9.83 -2.79
N GLU A 174 -15.56 10.47 -1.82
CA GLU A 174 -14.43 11.36 -2.09
C GLU A 174 -13.24 10.65 -2.76
N LYS A 175 -13.04 9.37 -2.47
CA LYS A 175 -11.97 8.56 -3.07
C LYS A 175 -12.35 7.92 -4.42
N ALA A 176 -13.62 7.98 -4.82
CA ALA A 176 -14.10 7.42 -6.10
C ALA A 176 -14.07 8.44 -7.25
N GLU A 177 -13.83 9.72 -6.95
CA GLU A 177 -13.59 10.80 -7.92
C GLU A 177 -12.10 10.92 -8.28
#